data_4a9c3f8fe7eb66e6c1cfde398118fdc2
#
_entry.id   4a9c3f8fe7eb66e6c1cfde398118fdc2
#
_cell.length_a   1.000
_cell.length_b   1.000
_cell.length_c   1.000
_cell.angle_alpha   90.00
_cell.angle_beta   90.00
_cell.angle_gamma   90.00
#
_symmetry.space_group_name_H-M   'P 1'
#
loop_
_entity.id
_entity.type
_entity.pdbx_description
1 polymer ?
#
loop_
_entity_poly.entity_id
_entity_poly.type
_entity_poly.pdbx_seq_one_letter_code
_entity_poly.pdbx_strand_id
1 'polypeptide(L)'
;MARQGPLLSSLDRRRFVRRVAAGAAGLALGRVGLGSIDGNLLAHPAPGAGTDIAAGPEPPFSISLAQWSLHRALQDGKLSNLDFPGVARQEYGIDAVEYVNTFFDGRVRHQGYLLTLRDRCESEGVKSLLIMCDGEGRLGDPDDAARATAVENHFPWVEAARLLGCHSIRVNAASEGSWEEQRDLAADGLRRLAEFGAGFGINVIVENHGGLSSNGKWLSSVIEAGDHPRLGTLPDFGNFRISDSERYDNYRGVEQLMPYARAVSAKTNEFTESGQEANLDYEALIRIVLDSGYRGWVGIEYEGTRLSEPEGIRRTKALLERVRDALTPEYG
;
A
#
# COMPACT_ATOMS: atom_id res chain seq x y z
N MET A 1 -21.47 15.64 -27.18
CA MET A 1 -22.60 15.53 -26.25
C MET A 1 -22.42 14.27 -25.44
N ALA A 2 -21.75 14.39 -24.28
CA ALA A 2 -21.55 13.29 -23.33
C ALA A 2 -22.73 13.28 -22.34
N ARG A 3 -23.43 12.16 -22.23
CA ARG A 3 -24.52 12.00 -21.25
C ARG A 3 -23.91 11.78 -19.87
N GLN A 4 -24.10 12.75 -18.98
CA GLN A 4 -23.84 12.58 -17.54
C GLN A 4 -24.88 11.59 -16.97
N GLY A 5 -24.43 10.49 -16.39
CA GLY A 5 -25.27 9.61 -15.58
C GLY A 5 -25.63 10.26 -14.24
N PRO A 6 -26.75 9.91 -13.62
CA PRO A 6 -27.24 10.55 -12.41
C PRO A 6 -26.30 10.28 -11.21
N LEU A 7 -25.94 11.33 -10.51
CA LEU A 7 -25.26 11.28 -9.21
C LEU A 7 -26.18 10.60 -8.20
N LEU A 8 -25.68 9.56 -7.53
CA LEU A 8 -26.41 8.88 -6.45
C LEU A 8 -26.72 9.86 -5.33
N SER A 9 -27.96 9.89 -4.86
CA SER A 9 -28.41 10.74 -3.75
C SER A 9 -27.79 10.27 -2.42
N SER A 10 -27.73 11.16 -1.42
CA SER A 10 -27.23 10.85 -0.08
C SER A 10 -27.97 9.70 0.61
N LEU A 11 -29.20 9.42 0.21
CA LEU A 11 -30.02 8.30 0.68
C LEU A 11 -29.55 6.95 0.12
N ASP A 12 -29.10 6.91 -1.13
CA ASP A 12 -28.56 5.70 -1.75
C ASP A 12 -27.20 5.30 -1.18
N ARG A 13 -26.37 6.31 -0.83
CA ARG A 13 -25.07 6.11 -0.14
C ARG A 13 -25.26 5.43 1.22
N ARG A 14 -26.25 5.82 2.03
CA ARG A 14 -26.55 5.20 3.33
C ARG A 14 -27.11 3.77 3.21
N ARG A 15 -27.82 3.46 2.13
CA ARG A 15 -28.32 2.10 1.87
C ARG A 15 -27.20 1.13 1.45
N PHE A 16 -26.22 1.60 0.70
CA PHE A 16 -25.05 0.80 0.32
C PHE A 16 -24.23 0.41 1.56
N VAL A 17 -23.89 1.37 2.43
CA VAL A 17 -23.15 1.11 3.68
C VAL A 17 -23.88 0.11 4.59
N ARG A 18 -25.22 0.17 4.69
CA ARG A 18 -26.01 -0.78 5.49
C ARG A 18 -26.01 -2.20 4.92
N ARG A 19 -25.90 -2.39 3.60
CA ARG A 19 -25.85 -3.73 2.99
C ARG A 19 -24.50 -4.42 3.18
N VAL A 20 -23.40 -3.67 3.18
CA VAL A 20 -22.06 -4.21 3.45
C VAL A 20 -21.91 -4.59 4.92
N ALA A 21 -22.49 -3.81 5.85
CA ALA A 21 -22.46 -4.13 7.29
C ALA A 21 -23.34 -5.33 7.69
N ALA A 22 -24.39 -5.65 6.91
CA ALA A 22 -25.29 -6.77 7.21
C ALA A 22 -24.76 -8.14 6.77
N GLY A 23 -23.72 -8.20 5.93
CA GLY A 23 -23.09 -9.44 5.47
C GLY A 23 -22.09 -10.07 6.46
N ALA A 24 -21.69 -9.37 7.52
CA ALA A 24 -20.68 -9.81 8.44
C ALA A 24 -21.21 -10.39 9.78
N ALA A 25 -22.52 -10.51 9.95
CA ALA A 25 -23.13 -10.97 11.22
C ALA A 25 -24.08 -12.17 11.02
N GLY A 26 -23.53 -13.31 10.66
CA GLY A 26 -24.36 -14.50 10.49
C GLY A 26 -23.60 -15.80 10.44
N LEU A 27 -22.91 -16.19 11.52
CA LEU A 27 -22.60 -17.60 11.79
C LEU A 27 -22.09 -17.74 13.23
N ALA A 28 -23.01 -17.87 14.18
CA ALA A 28 -22.80 -18.53 15.46
C ALA A 28 -24.15 -18.93 16.03
N LEU A 29 -24.33 -20.23 16.22
CA LEU A 29 -25.06 -20.91 17.27
C LEU A 29 -25.70 -22.21 16.71
N GLY A 30 -25.03 -23.31 16.99
CA GLY A 30 -25.62 -24.65 16.95
C GLY A 30 -25.10 -25.46 18.16
N ARG A 31 -25.82 -25.42 19.26
CA ARG A 31 -25.67 -26.36 20.39
C ARG A 31 -26.49 -27.61 20.09
N VAL A 32 -25.88 -28.79 20.22
CA VAL A 32 -26.56 -30.07 20.47
C VAL A 32 -25.55 -30.89 21.31
N GLY A 33 -25.81 -31.25 22.52
CA GLY A 33 -26.60 -32.30 23.04
C GLY A 33 -25.70 -33.41 23.56
N LEU A 34 -25.65 -33.59 24.91
CA LEU A 34 -24.94 -34.64 25.69
C LEU A 34 -25.39 -36.05 25.29
N GLY A 35 -24.40 -36.95 25.17
CA GLY A 35 -24.58 -38.38 25.17
C GLY A 35 -23.39 -39.03 25.85
N SER A 36 -23.59 -39.54 27.06
CA SER A 36 -22.65 -40.38 27.84
C SER A 36 -22.60 -41.78 27.24
N ILE A 37 -21.42 -42.34 27.07
CA ILE A 37 -21.19 -43.78 27.00
C ILE A 37 -19.85 -44.10 27.69
N ASP A 38 -19.91 -45.05 28.67
CA ASP A 38 -18.81 -45.58 29.45
C ASP A 38 -17.83 -46.48 28.66
N GLY A 39 -16.58 -46.45 29.11
CA GLY A 39 -15.73 -47.63 29.28
C GLY A 39 -14.92 -48.16 28.11
N ASN A 40 -13.66 -47.88 28.02
CA ASN A 40 -12.60 -48.89 28.18
C ASN A 40 -11.20 -48.26 28.14
N LEU A 41 -10.43 -48.43 29.19
CA LEU A 41 -9.01 -48.06 29.24
C LEU A 41 -8.19 -49.03 28.38
N LEU A 42 -7.63 -48.52 27.28
CA LEU A 42 -6.42 -49.06 26.67
C LEU A 42 -5.37 -47.94 26.72
N ALA A 43 -4.31 -48.18 27.49
CA ALA A 43 -3.15 -47.31 27.60
C ALA A 43 -2.51 -47.08 26.22
N HIS A 44 -2.55 -45.86 25.76
CA HIS A 44 -1.72 -45.45 24.62
C HIS A 44 -0.36 -45.00 25.16
N PRO A 45 0.75 -45.35 24.45
CA PRO A 45 2.06 -44.85 24.82
C PRO A 45 2.09 -43.34 24.70
N ALA A 46 2.74 -42.66 25.65
CA ALA A 46 2.97 -41.25 25.66
C ALA A 46 3.55 -40.78 24.32
N PRO A 47 3.06 -39.68 23.71
CA PRO A 47 3.71 -39.12 22.54
C PRO A 47 5.10 -38.70 22.95
N GLY A 48 6.09 -39.18 22.19
CA GLY A 48 7.49 -38.84 22.35
C GLY A 48 7.63 -37.30 22.36
N ALA A 49 8.53 -36.80 23.21
CA ALA A 49 8.93 -35.42 23.26
C ALA A 49 9.32 -34.97 21.83
N GLY A 50 8.40 -34.29 21.15
CA GLY A 50 8.72 -33.57 19.95
C GLY A 50 9.77 -32.55 20.35
N THR A 51 10.92 -32.58 19.70
CA THR A 51 11.89 -31.51 19.78
C THR A 51 11.16 -30.26 19.26
N ASP A 52 10.78 -29.36 20.17
CA ASP A 52 10.46 -28.00 19.80
C ASP A 52 11.69 -27.45 19.09
N ILE A 53 11.69 -27.50 17.78
CA ILE A 53 12.60 -26.71 16.96
C ILE A 53 12.13 -25.29 17.26
N ALA A 54 12.88 -24.57 18.10
CA ALA A 54 12.63 -23.16 18.35
C ALA A 54 12.54 -22.48 16.97
N ALA A 55 11.38 -21.91 16.66
CA ALA A 55 11.22 -21.11 15.46
C ALA A 55 12.33 -20.05 15.49
N GLY A 56 13.13 -19.97 14.44
CA GLY A 56 14.13 -18.91 14.32
C GLY A 56 13.46 -17.54 14.43
N PRO A 57 14.25 -16.48 14.64
CA PRO A 57 13.70 -15.13 14.69
C PRO A 57 12.84 -14.85 13.44
N GLU A 58 11.68 -14.22 13.63
CA GLU A 58 10.79 -13.89 12.52
C GLU A 58 11.40 -12.78 11.65
N PRO A 59 11.20 -12.82 10.32
CA PRO A 59 11.67 -11.76 9.44
C PRO A 59 11.12 -10.39 9.86
N PRO A 60 11.96 -9.34 9.97
CA PRO A 60 11.53 -8.05 10.52
C PRO A 60 10.59 -7.27 9.61
N PHE A 61 10.43 -7.66 8.35
CA PHE A 61 9.44 -7.11 7.42
C PHE A 61 9.03 -8.12 6.36
N SER A 62 7.87 -7.89 5.75
CA SER A 62 7.37 -8.65 4.60
C SER A 62 7.60 -7.89 3.30
N ILE A 63 7.60 -8.60 2.16
CA ILE A 63 7.82 -8.01 0.83
C ILE A 63 6.53 -8.04 0.03
N SER A 64 6.11 -6.88 -0.50
CA SER A 64 5.00 -6.73 -1.43
C SER A 64 5.48 -6.35 -2.83
N LEU A 65 4.57 -6.39 -3.81
CA LEU A 65 4.84 -5.96 -5.18
C LEU A 65 3.92 -4.80 -5.56
N ALA A 66 4.54 -3.64 -5.86
CA ALA A 66 3.84 -2.52 -6.45
C ALA A 66 3.57 -2.79 -7.94
N GLN A 67 2.33 -2.59 -8.35
CA GLN A 67 1.86 -2.83 -9.70
C GLN A 67 2.60 -2.00 -10.75
N TRP A 68 3.12 -0.82 -10.34
CA TRP A 68 3.94 0.01 -11.21
C TRP A 68 5.21 -0.69 -11.71
N SER A 69 5.73 -1.67 -10.98
CA SER A 69 6.85 -2.50 -11.43
C SER A 69 6.58 -3.26 -12.74
N LEU A 70 5.30 -3.41 -13.13
CA LEU A 70 4.85 -4.06 -14.37
C LEU A 70 4.08 -3.08 -15.28
N HIS A 71 4.35 -1.76 -15.15
CA HIS A 71 3.59 -0.72 -15.86
C HIS A 71 3.66 -0.86 -17.38
N ARG A 72 4.80 -1.26 -17.95
CA ARG A 72 4.96 -1.47 -19.40
C ARG A 72 4.11 -2.64 -19.90
N ALA A 73 4.14 -3.76 -19.16
CA ALA A 73 3.33 -4.93 -19.51
C ALA A 73 1.82 -4.64 -19.42
N LEU A 74 1.40 -3.85 -18.42
CA LEU A 74 0.01 -3.43 -18.23
C LEU A 74 -0.43 -2.43 -19.30
N GLN A 75 0.39 -1.42 -19.59
CA GLN A 75 0.11 -0.41 -20.62
C GLN A 75 0.06 -1.02 -22.04
N ASP A 76 0.91 -2.01 -22.31
CA ASP A 76 0.92 -2.75 -23.56
C ASP A 76 -0.24 -3.78 -23.68
N GLY A 77 -1.05 -3.95 -22.64
CA GLY A 77 -2.13 -4.96 -22.60
C GLY A 77 -1.64 -6.41 -22.55
N LYS A 78 -0.35 -6.64 -22.25
CA LYS A 78 0.23 -7.98 -22.07
C LYS A 78 -0.13 -8.61 -20.73
N LEU A 79 -0.50 -7.79 -19.77
CA LEU A 79 -0.97 -8.16 -18.45
C LEU A 79 -2.25 -7.38 -18.14
N SER A 80 -3.26 -8.03 -17.56
CA SER A 80 -4.43 -7.32 -17.05
C SER A 80 -4.32 -7.07 -15.54
N ASN A 81 -5.02 -6.02 -15.05
CA ASN A 81 -5.09 -5.77 -13.62
C ASN A 81 -5.69 -6.97 -12.83
N LEU A 82 -6.61 -7.72 -13.44
CA LEU A 82 -7.20 -8.91 -12.81
C LEU A 82 -6.21 -10.07 -12.70
N ASP A 83 -5.20 -10.15 -13.56
CA ASP A 83 -4.21 -11.24 -13.53
C ASP A 83 -2.99 -10.89 -12.67
N PHE A 84 -2.83 -9.61 -12.30
CA PHE A 84 -1.69 -9.13 -11.55
C PHE A 84 -1.46 -9.87 -10.20
N PRO A 85 -2.48 -10.16 -9.36
CA PRO A 85 -2.25 -10.92 -8.13
C PRO A 85 -1.69 -12.32 -8.39
N GLY A 86 -2.21 -13.02 -9.41
CA GLY A 86 -1.70 -14.33 -9.81
C GLY A 86 -0.26 -14.28 -10.27
N VAL A 87 0.13 -13.27 -11.08
CA VAL A 87 1.52 -13.05 -11.51
C VAL A 87 2.43 -12.77 -10.31
N ALA A 88 2.01 -11.93 -9.36
CA ALA A 88 2.79 -11.67 -8.14
C ALA A 88 3.09 -12.97 -7.38
N ARG A 89 2.09 -13.83 -7.23
CA ARG A 89 2.20 -15.09 -6.51
C ARG A 89 3.01 -16.14 -7.27
N GLN A 90 2.65 -16.37 -8.54
CA GLN A 90 3.15 -17.52 -9.31
C GLN A 90 4.54 -17.27 -9.90
N GLU A 91 4.82 -16.03 -10.34
CA GLU A 91 6.11 -15.69 -10.98
C GLU A 91 7.17 -15.23 -9.99
N TYR A 92 6.75 -14.62 -8.86
CA TYR A 92 7.67 -14.01 -7.91
C TYR A 92 7.58 -14.58 -6.50
N GLY A 93 6.57 -15.40 -6.19
CA GLY A 93 6.34 -15.92 -4.85
C GLY A 93 6.00 -14.82 -3.83
N ILE A 94 5.37 -13.74 -4.28
CA ILE A 94 4.96 -12.60 -3.45
C ILE A 94 3.46 -12.71 -3.16
N ASP A 95 3.07 -12.62 -1.89
CA ASP A 95 1.70 -12.81 -1.43
C ASP A 95 1.01 -11.52 -0.97
N ALA A 96 1.53 -10.35 -1.38
CA ALA A 96 0.89 -9.07 -1.15
C ALA A 96 1.16 -8.09 -2.31
N VAL A 97 0.14 -7.32 -2.67
CA VAL A 97 0.19 -6.42 -3.83
C VAL A 97 -0.32 -5.02 -3.50
N GLU A 98 0.19 -4.05 -4.27
CA GLU A 98 -0.16 -2.64 -4.21
C GLU A 98 -0.57 -2.20 -5.61
N TYR A 99 -1.81 -1.70 -5.74
CA TYR A 99 -2.39 -1.34 -7.03
C TYR A 99 -2.08 0.09 -7.44
N VAL A 100 -2.26 0.37 -8.74
CA VAL A 100 -2.28 1.73 -9.30
C VAL A 100 -3.62 1.97 -9.99
N ASN A 101 -4.27 3.08 -9.68
CA ASN A 101 -5.62 3.42 -10.14
C ASN A 101 -5.77 3.42 -11.67
N THR A 102 -4.74 3.85 -12.39
CA THR A 102 -4.70 3.88 -13.86
C THR A 102 -5.05 2.54 -14.50
N PHE A 103 -4.68 1.40 -13.88
CA PHE A 103 -4.92 0.07 -14.44
C PHE A 103 -6.30 -0.50 -14.15
N PHE A 104 -7.16 0.25 -13.47
CA PHE A 104 -8.58 -0.12 -13.30
C PHE A 104 -9.45 0.24 -14.52
N ASP A 105 -8.93 0.96 -15.52
CA ASP A 105 -9.62 1.35 -16.77
C ASP A 105 -10.99 1.99 -16.51
N GLY A 106 -11.07 2.90 -15.54
CA GLY A 106 -12.31 3.59 -15.16
C GLY A 106 -13.32 2.72 -14.43
N ARG A 107 -12.98 1.47 -14.06
CA ARG A 107 -13.90 0.50 -13.43
C ARG A 107 -13.95 0.58 -11.90
N VAL A 108 -13.42 1.63 -11.28
CA VAL A 108 -13.42 1.82 -9.82
C VAL A 108 -14.82 1.75 -9.20
N ARG A 109 -15.86 2.14 -9.93
CA ARG A 109 -17.27 2.06 -9.47
C ARG A 109 -18.00 0.78 -9.89
N HIS A 110 -17.34 -0.11 -10.63
CA HIS A 110 -17.94 -1.35 -11.12
C HIS A 110 -17.76 -2.46 -10.08
N GLN A 111 -18.73 -2.62 -9.20
CA GLN A 111 -18.66 -3.54 -8.06
C GLN A 111 -18.31 -4.99 -8.49
N GLY A 112 -18.91 -5.51 -9.56
CA GLY A 112 -18.60 -6.86 -10.05
C GLY A 112 -17.14 -7.04 -10.45
N TYR A 113 -16.51 -6.00 -11.03
CA TYR A 113 -15.10 -6.02 -11.36
C TYR A 113 -14.22 -6.07 -10.09
N LEU A 114 -14.53 -5.23 -9.10
CA LEU A 114 -13.79 -5.20 -7.84
C LEU A 114 -13.93 -6.51 -7.06
N LEU A 115 -15.12 -7.11 -7.05
CA LEU A 115 -15.34 -8.42 -6.44
C LEU A 115 -14.55 -9.50 -7.18
N THR A 116 -14.51 -9.49 -8.51
CA THR A 116 -13.68 -10.42 -9.28
C THR A 116 -12.19 -10.28 -8.94
N LEU A 117 -11.68 -9.05 -8.79
CA LEU A 117 -10.29 -8.81 -8.40
C LEU A 117 -10.00 -9.34 -6.99
N ARG A 118 -10.91 -9.07 -6.04
CA ARG A 118 -10.81 -9.59 -4.68
C ARG A 118 -10.81 -11.13 -4.66
N ASP A 119 -11.75 -11.75 -5.35
CA ASP A 119 -11.89 -13.22 -5.39
C ASP A 119 -10.64 -13.86 -6.01
N ARG A 120 -9.98 -13.22 -6.99
CA ARG A 120 -8.68 -13.65 -7.51
C ARG A 120 -7.56 -13.55 -6.47
N CYS A 121 -7.49 -12.45 -5.72
CA CYS A 121 -6.54 -12.34 -4.61
C CYS A 121 -6.75 -13.45 -3.57
N GLU A 122 -8.01 -13.69 -3.18
CA GLU A 122 -8.36 -14.75 -2.23
C GLU A 122 -7.95 -16.14 -2.74
N SER A 123 -8.21 -16.44 -4.03
CA SER A 123 -7.87 -17.74 -4.63
C SER A 123 -6.37 -17.98 -4.73
N GLU A 124 -5.56 -16.94 -4.91
CA GLU A 124 -4.09 -17.02 -4.98
C GLU A 124 -3.42 -16.88 -3.59
N GLY A 125 -4.20 -16.61 -2.54
CA GLY A 125 -3.66 -16.32 -1.20
C GLY A 125 -2.87 -15.02 -1.16
N VAL A 126 -3.27 -14.01 -1.95
CA VAL A 126 -2.60 -12.71 -2.07
C VAL A 126 -3.38 -11.64 -1.32
N LYS A 127 -2.69 -10.81 -0.53
CA LYS A 127 -3.26 -9.67 0.18
C LYS A 127 -3.22 -8.42 -0.68
N SER A 128 -4.32 -7.65 -0.68
CA SER A 128 -4.36 -6.30 -1.24
C SER A 128 -3.99 -5.31 -0.15
N LEU A 129 -2.94 -4.50 -0.34
CA LEU A 129 -2.43 -3.59 0.69
C LEU A 129 -2.91 -2.16 0.52
N LEU A 130 -2.81 -1.61 -0.68
CA LEU A 130 -3.18 -0.23 -0.98
C LEU A 130 -3.50 -0.03 -2.46
N ILE A 131 -4.09 1.13 -2.78
CA ILE A 131 -4.26 1.62 -4.15
C ILE A 131 -3.54 2.97 -4.26
N MET A 132 -2.57 3.08 -5.18
CA MET A 132 -1.92 4.33 -5.55
C MET A 132 -2.86 5.11 -6.47
N CYS A 133 -3.18 6.36 -6.12
CA CYS A 133 -4.12 7.22 -6.84
C CYS A 133 -3.38 8.38 -7.47
N ASP A 134 -3.29 8.38 -8.80
CA ASP A 134 -2.72 9.44 -9.61
C ASP A 134 -3.79 10.06 -10.52
N GLY A 135 -3.63 11.35 -10.88
CA GLY A 135 -4.51 12.02 -11.84
C GLY A 135 -5.88 12.45 -11.30
N GLU A 136 -6.14 12.33 -10.00
CA GLU A 136 -7.45 12.66 -9.40
C GLU A 136 -7.59 14.16 -9.01
N GLY A 137 -6.63 15.00 -9.40
CA GLY A 137 -6.57 16.42 -9.05
C GLY A 137 -5.58 16.70 -7.92
N ARG A 138 -5.33 17.99 -7.66
CA ARG A 138 -4.37 18.43 -6.64
C ARG A 138 -5.07 18.60 -5.30
N LEU A 139 -4.68 17.78 -4.32
CA LEU A 139 -5.23 17.86 -2.95
C LEU A 139 -4.81 19.15 -2.22
N GLY A 140 -3.79 19.86 -2.71
CA GLY A 140 -3.38 21.17 -2.25
C GLY A 140 -3.70 22.29 -3.25
N ASP A 141 -4.73 22.19 -4.09
CA ASP A 141 -5.06 23.21 -5.06
C ASP A 141 -5.36 24.55 -4.36
N PRO A 142 -4.78 25.70 -4.81
CA PRO A 142 -5.08 27.01 -4.25
C PRO A 142 -6.55 27.40 -4.35
N ASP A 143 -7.25 26.98 -5.41
CA ASP A 143 -8.69 27.16 -5.54
C ASP A 143 -9.44 26.15 -4.67
N ASP A 144 -10.25 26.62 -3.72
CA ASP A 144 -10.97 25.75 -2.78
C ASP A 144 -11.98 24.83 -3.48
N ALA A 145 -12.62 25.26 -4.56
CA ALA A 145 -13.56 24.43 -5.30
C ALA A 145 -12.83 23.32 -6.08
N ALA A 146 -11.68 23.64 -6.67
CA ALA A 146 -10.83 22.65 -7.33
C ALA A 146 -10.27 21.65 -6.32
N ARG A 147 -9.81 22.11 -5.15
CA ARG A 147 -9.34 21.28 -4.04
C ARG A 147 -10.45 20.36 -3.52
N ALA A 148 -11.66 20.88 -3.33
CA ALA A 148 -12.82 20.06 -2.92
C ALA A 148 -13.16 18.99 -3.96
N THR A 149 -13.11 19.34 -5.25
CA THR A 149 -13.31 18.38 -6.36
C THR A 149 -12.25 17.29 -6.35
N ALA A 150 -10.97 17.67 -6.14
CA ALA A 150 -9.88 16.68 -6.02
C ALA A 150 -10.14 15.71 -4.86
N VAL A 151 -10.56 16.20 -3.70
CA VAL A 151 -10.93 15.35 -2.54
C VAL A 151 -12.06 14.37 -2.93
N GLU A 152 -13.12 14.86 -3.58
CA GLU A 152 -14.26 14.02 -4.00
C GLU A 152 -13.89 12.99 -5.06
N ASN A 153 -12.95 13.29 -5.96
CA ASN A 153 -12.45 12.35 -6.96
C ASN A 153 -11.76 11.13 -6.33
N HIS A 154 -11.18 11.27 -5.14
CA HIS A 154 -10.58 10.16 -4.41
C HIS A 154 -11.59 9.28 -3.65
N PHE A 155 -12.82 9.72 -3.42
CA PHE A 155 -13.82 8.93 -2.66
C PHE A 155 -14.06 7.53 -3.23
N PRO A 156 -14.22 7.34 -4.56
CA PRO A 156 -14.39 5.99 -5.12
C PRO A 156 -13.22 5.06 -4.85
N TRP A 157 -12.00 5.61 -4.74
CA TRP A 157 -10.80 4.82 -4.45
C TRP A 157 -10.75 4.39 -3.00
N VAL A 158 -11.22 5.21 -2.07
CA VAL A 158 -11.42 4.81 -0.66
C VAL A 158 -12.43 3.66 -0.56
N GLU A 159 -13.57 3.78 -1.27
CA GLU A 159 -14.60 2.74 -1.30
C GLU A 159 -14.07 1.43 -1.93
N ALA A 160 -13.32 1.53 -3.04
CA ALA A 160 -12.70 0.39 -3.70
C ALA A 160 -11.63 -0.27 -2.80
N ALA A 161 -10.77 0.52 -2.16
CA ALA A 161 -9.77 0.04 -1.21
C ALA A 161 -10.42 -0.77 -0.08
N ARG A 162 -11.53 -0.26 0.48
CA ARG A 162 -12.29 -1.00 1.50
C ARG A 162 -12.83 -2.33 0.98
N LEU A 163 -13.36 -2.36 -0.25
CA LEU A 163 -13.92 -3.58 -0.85
C LEU A 163 -12.85 -4.64 -1.13
N LEU A 164 -11.66 -4.19 -1.56
CA LEU A 164 -10.51 -5.06 -1.84
C LEU A 164 -9.77 -5.52 -0.58
N GLY A 165 -10.09 -4.98 0.60
CA GLY A 165 -9.40 -5.29 1.85
C GLY A 165 -8.08 -4.54 2.05
N CYS A 166 -7.83 -3.49 1.29
CA CYS A 166 -6.68 -2.62 1.47
C CYS A 166 -6.75 -1.86 2.81
N HIS A 167 -5.59 -1.50 3.34
CA HIS A 167 -5.52 -0.66 4.54
C HIS A 167 -5.40 0.84 4.24
N SER A 168 -5.03 1.21 3.01
CA SER A 168 -4.75 2.60 2.63
C SER A 168 -5.09 2.88 1.17
N ILE A 169 -5.21 4.16 0.85
CA ILE A 169 -4.93 4.70 -0.48
C ILE A 169 -3.68 5.58 -0.40
N ARG A 170 -2.81 5.54 -1.43
CA ARG A 170 -1.68 6.47 -1.57
C ARG A 170 -2.09 7.59 -2.50
N VAL A 171 -1.78 8.82 -2.10
CA VAL A 171 -2.11 10.04 -2.84
C VAL A 171 -0.90 10.96 -2.94
N ASN A 172 -1.01 12.02 -3.76
CA ASN A 172 0.01 13.03 -3.93
C ASN A 172 -0.37 14.32 -3.21
N ALA A 173 0.61 15.01 -2.58
CA ALA A 173 0.44 16.30 -1.92
C ALA A 173 0.80 17.46 -2.86
N ALA A 174 0.30 17.44 -4.10
CA ALA A 174 0.58 18.48 -5.08
C ALA A 174 -0.14 19.78 -4.75
N SER A 175 0.59 20.92 -4.81
CA SER A 175 0.10 22.26 -4.53
C SER A 175 0.88 23.32 -5.32
N GLU A 176 0.59 24.60 -5.13
CA GLU A 176 1.30 25.75 -5.69
C GLU A 176 1.39 26.87 -4.64
N GLY A 177 2.39 27.76 -4.78
CA GLY A 177 2.63 28.88 -3.88
C GLY A 177 3.94 28.76 -3.12
N SER A 178 4.08 29.51 -2.02
CA SER A 178 5.21 29.40 -1.10
C SER A 178 5.23 28.09 -0.36
N TRP A 179 6.31 27.80 0.35
CA TRP A 179 6.48 26.61 1.19
C TRP A 179 5.31 26.45 2.19
N GLU A 180 4.95 27.50 2.88
CA GLU A 180 3.90 27.53 3.90
C GLU A 180 2.52 27.40 3.28
N GLU A 181 2.26 28.13 2.20
CA GLU A 181 0.98 28.06 1.48
C GLU A 181 0.74 26.65 0.95
N GLN A 182 1.70 26.04 0.28
CA GLN A 182 1.58 24.68 -0.22
C GLN A 182 1.35 23.67 0.91
N ARG A 183 2.05 23.82 2.05
CA ARG A 183 1.87 22.97 3.22
C ARG A 183 0.44 23.05 3.74
N ASP A 184 -0.07 24.24 3.95
CA ASP A 184 -1.39 24.45 4.58
C ASP A 184 -2.52 24.01 3.65
N LEU A 185 -2.40 24.26 2.35
CA LEU A 185 -3.36 23.82 1.34
C LEU A 185 -3.37 22.28 1.19
N ALA A 186 -2.20 21.66 1.14
CA ALA A 186 -2.09 20.20 1.07
C ALA A 186 -2.64 19.54 2.34
N ALA A 187 -2.33 20.08 3.51
CA ALA A 187 -2.83 19.61 4.79
C ALA A 187 -4.36 19.67 4.87
N ASP A 188 -4.99 20.75 4.38
CA ASP A 188 -6.45 20.89 4.33
C ASP A 188 -7.11 19.83 3.46
N GLY A 189 -6.66 19.64 2.21
CA GLY A 189 -7.24 18.64 1.31
C GLY A 189 -7.02 17.20 1.80
N LEU A 190 -5.83 16.90 2.31
CA LEU A 190 -5.49 15.60 2.88
C LEU A 190 -6.33 15.29 4.13
N ARG A 191 -6.54 16.27 5.00
CA ARG A 191 -7.40 16.14 6.18
C ARG A 191 -8.84 15.82 5.79
N ARG A 192 -9.44 16.60 4.87
CA ARG A 192 -10.80 16.34 4.35
C ARG A 192 -10.93 14.93 3.79
N LEU A 193 -9.94 14.46 3.05
CA LEU A 193 -9.93 13.09 2.50
C LEU A 193 -9.77 12.04 3.60
N ALA A 194 -8.92 12.28 4.59
CA ALA A 194 -8.72 11.37 5.71
C ALA A 194 -9.96 11.25 6.61
N GLU A 195 -10.71 12.34 6.82
CA GLU A 195 -12.01 12.34 7.50
C GLU A 195 -13.02 11.43 6.76
N PHE A 196 -13.06 11.49 5.42
CA PHE A 196 -13.86 10.56 4.62
C PHE A 196 -13.35 9.12 4.76
N GLY A 197 -12.04 8.89 4.62
CA GLY A 197 -11.39 7.59 4.76
C GLY A 197 -11.64 6.92 6.12
N ALA A 198 -11.74 7.73 7.19
CA ALA A 198 -12.01 7.25 8.54
C ALA A 198 -13.34 6.47 8.64
N GLY A 199 -14.38 6.92 7.91
CA GLY A 199 -15.67 6.24 7.84
C GLY A 199 -15.60 4.83 7.23
N PHE A 200 -14.55 4.53 6.47
CA PHE A 200 -14.29 3.25 5.82
C PHE A 200 -13.17 2.44 6.48
N GLY A 201 -12.49 3.01 7.46
CA GLY A 201 -11.31 2.40 8.08
C GLY A 201 -10.06 2.45 7.21
N ILE A 202 -10.02 3.28 6.17
CA ILE A 202 -8.93 3.44 5.21
C ILE A 202 -8.03 4.62 5.60
N ASN A 203 -6.71 4.42 5.54
CA ASN A 203 -5.75 5.50 5.74
C ASN A 203 -5.50 6.23 4.40
N VAL A 204 -5.18 7.49 4.50
CA VAL A 204 -4.69 8.33 3.40
C VAL A 204 -3.20 8.55 3.63
N ILE A 205 -2.37 8.00 2.77
CA ILE A 205 -0.93 8.08 2.90
C ILE A 205 -0.32 8.82 1.71
N VAL A 206 0.70 9.62 1.99
CA VAL A 206 1.34 10.45 0.97
C VAL A 206 2.73 9.90 0.66
N GLU A 207 3.00 9.73 -0.63
CA GLU A 207 4.34 9.42 -1.12
C GLU A 207 5.14 10.71 -1.36
N ASN A 208 6.44 10.67 -1.11
CA ASN A 208 7.37 11.67 -1.60
C ASN A 208 7.52 11.50 -3.12
N HIS A 209 6.75 12.29 -3.91
CA HIS A 209 6.61 12.09 -5.35
C HIS A 209 6.66 13.42 -6.14
N GLY A 210 7.84 14.02 -6.24
CA GLY A 210 8.09 15.26 -6.98
C GLY A 210 7.68 16.54 -6.24
N GLY A 211 8.22 17.67 -6.66
CA GLY A 211 7.99 18.96 -6.03
C GLY A 211 8.38 18.97 -4.55
N LEU A 212 7.72 19.79 -3.75
CA LEU A 212 8.01 19.87 -2.32
C LEU A 212 7.72 18.57 -1.56
N SER A 213 6.85 17.68 -2.08
CA SER A 213 6.64 16.37 -1.42
C SER A 213 7.91 15.51 -1.40
N SER A 214 8.85 15.75 -2.33
CA SER A 214 10.19 15.13 -2.31
C SER A 214 11.15 15.72 -1.27
N ASN A 215 10.71 16.67 -0.45
CA ASN A 215 11.46 17.16 0.70
C ASN A 215 10.85 16.57 1.98
N GLY A 216 11.58 15.66 2.64
CA GLY A 216 11.09 14.94 3.82
C GLY A 216 10.61 15.88 4.93
N LYS A 217 11.30 16.99 5.19
CA LYS A 217 10.91 17.98 6.18
C LYS A 217 9.59 18.67 5.81
N TRP A 218 9.40 19.00 4.52
CA TRP A 218 8.14 19.60 4.08
C TRP A 218 6.99 18.62 4.23
N LEU A 219 7.15 17.40 3.73
CA LEU A 219 6.07 16.41 3.76
C LEU A 219 5.70 16.01 5.19
N SER A 220 6.68 15.86 6.09
CA SER A 220 6.40 15.65 7.52
C SER A 220 5.55 16.79 8.10
N SER A 221 5.90 18.04 7.78
CA SER A 221 5.14 19.20 8.27
C SER A 221 3.71 19.27 7.69
N VAL A 222 3.45 18.74 6.49
CA VAL A 222 2.10 18.58 5.92
C VAL A 222 1.27 17.60 6.74
N ILE A 223 1.87 16.43 7.07
CA ILE A 223 1.18 15.41 7.87
C ILE A 223 0.86 15.93 9.27
N GLU A 224 1.80 16.63 9.91
CA GLU A 224 1.60 17.28 11.22
C GLU A 224 0.49 18.33 11.16
N ALA A 225 0.49 19.21 10.15
CA ALA A 225 -0.53 20.24 9.97
C ALA A 225 -1.92 19.64 9.67
N GLY A 226 -1.98 18.51 8.97
CA GLY A 226 -3.22 17.79 8.72
C GLY A 226 -3.85 17.18 9.96
N ASP A 227 -3.06 16.88 10.99
CA ASP A 227 -3.45 16.44 12.33
C ASP A 227 -4.64 15.45 12.33
N HIS A 228 -4.46 14.31 11.65
CA HIS A 228 -5.50 13.30 11.59
C HIS A 228 -4.90 11.88 11.73
N PRO A 229 -5.45 10.99 12.59
CA PRO A 229 -4.85 9.69 12.90
C PRO A 229 -4.78 8.72 11.72
N ARG A 230 -5.52 8.99 10.63
CA ARG A 230 -5.48 8.20 9.40
C ARG A 230 -4.63 8.84 8.29
N LEU A 231 -4.01 9.98 8.55
CA LEU A 231 -2.94 10.48 7.69
C LEU A 231 -1.64 9.76 7.98
N GLY A 232 -0.82 9.62 6.95
CA GLY A 232 0.50 9.03 7.07
C GLY A 232 1.30 9.20 5.80
N THR A 233 2.45 8.52 5.75
CA THR A 233 3.34 8.53 4.60
C THR A 233 3.53 7.14 4.02
N LEU A 234 3.97 7.12 2.77
CA LEU A 234 4.59 6.01 2.08
C LEU A 234 5.98 6.50 1.64
N PRO A 235 7.02 6.38 2.49
CA PRO A 235 8.38 6.75 2.08
C PRO A 235 8.85 5.89 0.92
N ASP A 236 9.15 6.55 -0.21
CA ASP A 236 9.80 5.94 -1.36
C ASP A 236 11.31 6.24 -1.31
N PHE A 237 12.14 5.22 -1.52
CA PHE A 237 13.59 5.35 -1.38
C PHE A 237 14.25 6.20 -2.47
N GLY A 238 13.62 6.33 -3.64
CA GLY A 238 14.19 7.00 -4.81
C GLY A 238 13.65 8.40 -5.11
N ASN A 239 12.42 8.72 -4.69
CA ASN A 239 11.67 9.89 -5.13
C ASN A 239 11.99 11.18 -4.35
N PHE A 240 13.29 11.49 -4.18
CA PHE A 240 13.76 12.70 -3.49
C PHE A 240 14.26 13.79 -4.47
N ARG A 241 13.63 13.88 -5.65
CA ARG A 241 13.90 14.94 -6.63
C ARG A 241 12.81 16.01 -6.54
N ILE A 242 13.18 17.20 -6.01
CA ILE A 242 12.28 18.35 -5.86
C ILE A 242 12.07 19.04 -7.21
N SER A 243 13.16 19.22 -7.98
CA SER A 243 13.14 19.83 -9.33
C SER A 243 14.25 19.25 -10.20
N ASP A 244 14.42 19.76 -11.41
CA ASP A 244 15.51 19.34 -12.29
C ASP A 244 16.90 19.65 -11.70
N SER A 245 17.00 20.68 -10.88
CA SER A 245 18.26 21.15 -10.28
C SER A 245 18.37 20.89 -8.79
N GLU A 246 17.32 20.37 -8.13
CA GLU A 246 17.29 20.23 -6.68
C GLU A 246 16.88 18.80 -6.28
N ARG A 247 17.71 18.20 -5.42
CA ARG A 247 17.44 16.91 -4.79
C ARG A 247 17.50 17.03 -3.27
N TYR A 248 16.69 16.27 -2.59
CA TYR A 248 16.79 16.07 -1.15
C TYR A 248 17.64 14.82 -0.85
N ASP A 249 18.23 14.76 0.31
CA ASP A 249 18.96 13.56 0.76
C ASP A 249 17.97 12.40 1.02
N ASN A 250 18.18 11.26 0.36
CA ASN A 250 17.27 10.12 0.43
C ASN A 250 17.19 9.54 1.85
N TYR A 251 18.33 9.37 2.52
CA TYR A 251 18.39 8.76 3.85
C TYR A 251 17.71 9.65 4.89
N ARG A 252 18.07 10.93 4.90
CA ARG A 252 17.44 11.93 5.75
C ARG A 252 15.93 12.06 5.47
N GLY A 253 15.55 12.00 4.20
CA GLY A 253 14.14 12.07 3.81
C GLY A 253 13.35 10.88 4.33
N VAL A 254 13.86 9.66 4.15
CA VAL A 254 13.24 8.46 4.70
C VAL A 254 13.15 8.54 6.22
N GLU A 255 14.24 8.90 6.92
CA GLU A 255 14.26 9.06 8.38
C GLU A 255 13.15 10.02 8.87
N GLN A 256 12.94 11.15 8.18
CA GLN A 256 11.93 12.15 8.55
C GLN A 256 10.49 11.67 8.28
N LEU A 257 10.28 10.81 7.29
CA LEU A 257 8.95 10.32 6.92
C LEU A 257 8.53 9.06 7.70
N MET A 258 9.49 8.25 8.17
CA MET A 258 9.22 6.99 8.86
C MET A 258 8.32 7.12 10.10
N PRO A 259 8.36 8.17 10.94
CA PRO A 259 7.43 8.31 12.07
C PRO A 259 5.95 8.29 11.69
N TYR A 260 5.62 8.60 10.43
CA TYR A 260 4.26 8.65 9.91
C TYR A 260 3.96 7.49 8.94
N ALA A 261 4.93 6.61 8.69
CA ALA A 261 4.82 5.59 7.65
C ALA A 261 3.74 4.54 7.95
N ARG A 262 2.97 4.19 6.90
CA ARG A 262 1.99 3.10 6.89
C ARG A 262 2.32 2.05 5.85
N ALA A 263 3.22 2.37 4.92
CA ALA A 263 3.80 1.51 3.91
C ALA A 263 5.18 2.07 3.54
N VAL A 264 6.00 1.32 2.82
CA VAL A 264 7.34 1.73 2.35
C VAL A 264 7.52 1.25 0.91
N SER A 265 8.00 2.12 0.02
CA SER A 265 8.34 1.78 -1.37
C SER A 265 9.85 1.64 -1.55
N ALA A 266 10.28 0.44 -1.90
CA ALA A 266 11.65 0.09 -2.24
C ALA A 266 11.89 0.30 -3.75
N LYS A 267 11.94 1.56 -4.18
CA LYS A 267 12.19 1.90 -5.58
C LYS A 267 13.60 1.53 -6.00
N THR A 268 13.70 0.75 -7.08
CA THR A 268 14.97 0.40 -7.71
C THR A 268 14.98 0.79 -9.19
N ASN A 269 16.15 1.15 -9.69
CA ASN A 269 16.34 1.47 -11.10
C ASN A 269 17.43 0.61 -11.72
N GLU A 270 18.62 0.60 -11.16
CA GLU A 270 19.78 -0.06 -11.72
C GLU A 270 20.50 -0.92 -10.68
N PHE A 271 21.17 -1.96 -11.16
CA PHE A 271 21.89 -2.88 -10.30
C PHE A 271 23.35 -2.99 -10.70
N THR A 272 24.22 -3.10 -9.70
CA THR A 272 25.62 -3.49 -9.88
C THR A 272 25.73 -4.97 -10.26
N GLU A 273 26.93 -5.42 -10.66
CA GLU A 273 27.19 -6.84 -10.91
C GLU A 273 26.98 -7.72 -9.67
N SER A 274 27.23 -7.16 -8.47
CA SER A 274 26.99 -7.84 -7.20
C SER A 274 25.51 -7.87 -6.78
N GLY A 275 24.59 -7.26 -7.55
CA GLY A 275 23.16 -7.23 -7.28
C GLY A 275 22.73 -6.22 -6.22
N GLN A 276 23.56 -5.21 -5.94
CA GLN A 276 23.15 -4.03 -5.14
C GLN A 276 22.44 -3.02 -6.05
N GLU A 277 21.56 -2.20 -5.48
CA GLU A 277 21.09 -1.01 -6.20
C GLU A 277 22.28 -0.07 -6.43
N ALA A 278 22.37 0.51 -7.63
CA ALA A 278 23.60 1.19 -8.05
C ALA A 278 23.82 2.55 -7.35
N ASN A 279 22.75 3.20 -6.90
CA ASN A 279 22.77 4.57 -6.40
C ASN A 279 22.41 4.69 -4.91
N LEU A 280 21.82 3.64 -4.32
CA LEU A 280 21.30 3.66 -2.95
C LEU A 280 21.84 2.48 -2.14
N ASP A 281 22.26 2.74 -0.91
CA ASP A 281 22.58 1.71 0.06
C ASP A 281 21.29 1.18 0.71
N TYR A 282 20.84 0.03 0.27
CA TYR A 282 19.62 -0.60 0.73
C TYR A 282 19.70 -1.11 2.17
N GLU A 283 20.87 -1.52 2.63
CA GLU A 283 21.04 -1.91 4.03
C GLU A 283 20.86 -0.70 4.94
N ALA A 284 21.48 0.44 4.62
CA ALA A 284 21.31 1.67 5.37
C ALA A 284 19.86 2.17 5.38
N LEU A 285 19.15 2.13 4.24
CA LEU A 285 17.74 2.52 4.16
C LEU A 285 16.83 1.60 4.98
N ILE A 286 17.01 0.29 4.88
CA ILE A 286 16.22 -0.68 5.66
C ILE A 286 16.52 -0.56 7.15
N ARG A 287 17.76 -0.26 7.57
CA ARG A 287 18.06 0.04 8.97
C ARG A 287 17.25 1.25 9.47
N ILE A 288 17.19 2.35 8.72
CA ILE A 288 16.35 3.51 9.08
C ILE A 288 14.89 3.10 9.25
N VAL A 289 14.37 2.27 8.33
CA VAL A 289 13.00 1.74 8.39
C VAL A 289 12.79 0.94 9.68
N LEU A 290 13.68 0.02 10.00
CA LEU A 290 13.56 -0.87 11.17
C LEU A 290 13.82 -0.15 12.50
N ASP A 291 14.73 0.82 12.54
CA ASP A 291 15.01 1.67 13.71
C ASP A 291 13.80 2.52 14.11
N SER A 292 12.95 2.90 13.14
CA SER A 292 11.67 3.57 13.43
C SER A 292 10.62 2.69 14.11
N GLY A 293 10.89 1.40 14.24
CA GLY A 293 9.94 0.40 14.76
C GLY A 293 8.98 -0.16 13.70
N TYR A 294 9.14 0.20 12.43
CA TYR A 294 8.30 -0.34 11.34
C TYR A 294 8.56 -1.84 11.13
N ARG A 295 7.48 -2.63 11.06
CA ARG A 295 7.50 -4.10 10.86
C ARG A 295 6.49 -4.55 9.80
N GLY A 296 6.11 -3.64 8.90
CA GLY A 296 5.09 -3.88 7.87
C GLY A 296 5.66 -4.43 6.56
N TRP A 297 5.03 -4.04 5.48
CA TRP A 297 5.38 -4.42 4.12
C TRP A 297 6.33 -3.40 3.48
N VAL A 298 7.33 -3.91 2.77
CA VAL A 298 8.24 -3.12 1.92
C VAL A 298 7.93 -3.50 0.48
N GLY A 299 7.37 -2.57 -0.27
CA GLY A 299 6.89 -2.77 -1.63
C GLY A 299 8.02 -2.67 -2.66
N ILE A 300 8.15 -3.68 -3.50
CA ILE A 300 9.04 -3.64 -4.67
C ILE A 300 8.45 -2.67 -5.68
N GLU A 301 9.20 -1.65 -6.08
CA GLU A 301 8.87 -0.76 -7.18
C GLU A 301 10.06 -0.59 -8.12
N TYR A 302 10.10 -1.42 -9.17
CA TYR A 302 11.15 -1.37 -10.18
C TYR A 302 10.77 -0.43 -11.33
N GLU A 303 11.59 0.59 -11.58
CA GLU A 303 11.41 1.55 -12.68
C GLU A 303 12.58 1.59 -13.67
N GLY A 304 13.55 0.71 -13.51
CA GLY A 304 14.72 0.67 -14.40
C GLY A 304 14.38 0.34 -15.85
N THR A 305 15.24 0.80 -16.77
CA THR A 305 15.07 0.61 -18.21
C THR A 305 16.09 -0.37 -18.83
N ARG A 306 17.14 -0.72 -18.09
CA ARG A 306 18.20 -1.63 -18.59
C ARG A 306 17.80 -3.10 -18.53
N LEU A 307 16.98 -3.47 -17.54
CA LEU A 307 16.47 -4.84 -17.41
C LEU A 307 15.01 -4.88 -17.84
N SER A 308 14.53 -6.08 -18.15
CA SER A 308 13.09 -6.31 -18.25
C SER A 308 12.43 -6.13 -16.88
N GLU A 309 11.13 -5.79 -16.84
CA GLU A 309 10.36 -5.69 -15.59
C GLU A 309 10.45 -6.97 -14.76
N PRO A 310 10.27 -8.19 -15.33
CA PRO A 310 10.41 -9.41 -14.55
C PRO A 310 11.81 -9.60 -13.94
N GLU A 311 12.87 -9.24 -14.65
CA GLU A 311 14.23 -9.36 -14.12
C GLU A 311 14.50 -8.32 -13.04
N GLY A 312 14.05 -7.06 -13.25
CA GLY A 312 14.17 -6.00 -12.25
C GLY A 312 13.45 -6.35 -10.95
N ILE A 313 12.24 -6.87 -11.02
CA ILE A 313 11.48 -7.34 -9.84
C ILE A 313 12.24 -8.45 -9.11
N ARG A 314 12.75 -9.48 -9.82
CA ARG A 314 13.52 -10.55 -9.19
C ARG A 314 14.79 -10.06 -8.51
N ARG A 315 15.50 -9.08 -9.10
CA ARG A 315 16.69 -8.49 -8.50
C ARG A 315 16.37 -7.64 -7.27
N THR A 316 15.31 -6.86 -7.32
CA THR A 316 14.85 -6.08 -6.15
C THR A 316 14.46 -7.03 -5.01
N LYS A 317 13.69 -8.08 -5.32
CA LYS A 317 13.31 -9.10 -4.34
C LYS A 317 14.53 -9.75 -3.70
N ALA A 318 15.49 -10.23 -4.51
CA ALA A 318 16.71 -10.86 -4.02
C ALA A 318 17.56 -9.89 -3.16
N LEU A 319 17.59 -8.60 -3.50
CA LEU A 319 18.25 -7.57 -2.71
C LEU A 319 17.56 -7.40 -1.35
N LEU A 320 16.24 -7.24 -1.32
CA LEU A 320 15.46 -7.10 -0.08
C LEU A 320 15.54 -8.35 0.80
N GLU A 321 15.49 -9.55 0.23
CA GLU A 321 15.65 -10.80 0.97
C GLU A 321 17.04 -10.89 1.63
N ARG A 322 18.09 -10.59 0.88
CA ARG A 322 19.46 -10.61 1.39
C ARG A 322 19.66 -9.60 2.54
N VAL A 323 19.14 -8.38 2.39
CA VAL A 323 19.22 -7.35 3.44
C VAL A 323 18.38 -7.77 4.65
N ARG A 324 17.17 -8.28 4.45
CA ARG A 324 16.30 -8.78 5.50
C ARG A 324 16.97 -9.87 6.32
N ASP A 325 17.54 -10.88 5.63
CA ASP A 325 18.18 -12.02 6.28
C ASP A 325 19.41 -11.58 7.08
N ALA A 326 20.18 -10.60 6.56
CA ALA A 326 21.33 -10.02 7.27
C ALA A 326 20.90 -9.25 8.54
N LEU A 327 19.73 -8.59 8.53
CA LEU A 327 19.22 -7.77 9.64
C LEU A 327 18.33 -8.54 10.62
N THR A 328 17.84 -9.74 10.26
CA THR A 328 16.97 -10.56 11.12
C THR A 328 17.58 -10.86 12.50
N PRO A 329 18.89 -11.14 12.68
CA PRO A 329 19.45 -11.35 14.02
C PRO A 329 19.37 -10.14 14.95
N GLU A 330 19.26 -8.94 14.40
CA GLU A 330 19.22 -7.68 15.15
C GLU A 330 17.79 -7.20 15.42
N TYR A 331 16.87 -7.42 14.47
CA TYR A 331 15.53 -6.81 14.48
C TYR A 331 14.37 -7.82 14.50
N GLY A 332 14.65 -9.11 14.32
CA GLY A 332 13.65 -10.19 14.28
C GLY A 332 13.16 -10.66 15.65
#